data_8f83d81b913e622a55492598ec968f01
#
_entry.id   8f83d81b913e622a55492598ec968f01
#
_cell.length_a   1.000
_cell.length_b   1.000
_cell.length_c   1.000
_cell.angle_alpha   90.00
_cell.angle_beta   90.00
_cell.angle_gamma   90.00
#
_symmetry.space_group_name_H-M   'P 1'
#
loop_
_entity.id
_entity.type
_entity.pdbx_description
1 polymer ?
#
loop_
_entity_poly.entity_id
_entity_poly.type
_entity_poly.pdbx_seq_one_letter_code
_entity_poly.pdbx_strand_id
1 'polypeptide(L)'
;MNSKRWRWTACGTCAALVVITTCVLSRAQEKKVNLGAFEASSDVGTVLHPGSVEYDAANGAYTISGSGENMWFTNDAYQFVWKKMSGDISLSADISFVGTGGNQHRKAVLMIRQSLDADSVYADIARHGNGMTALQFRTETGALTTEVESPNWNPQHLRIEKHGAYFTMWLAGGTGGEPQIAAASPRIELKEPFYVGIGVCSHDKDVVEKAVFTRVQLNASRPGAASGEKDSTLYSFLESMPVDSNDRTAIYVSQGRFEAPNWTHDGKEFLFNSEGRILRLPVGGGTPEKLDTGFAVHCNNDHGISPDSTLLAISDQSQETSPGNHQSLVYVVPLAGGTPRRLTKNAPSYWHGWSPDGKTLAFVGQRNGDFDIYTVPVAGGDETRLTTAKGLDDGPEYSHDGQYIYFNSERTGHMQIWRMKADGSEQEQVFSDGYNNWFPHISPDGKYMVFLTYDKSVTGHPENKDVTLRLMTLADKKIKVMAQLFGGQGTINVPSWSPDSKSIAFVSYALLPH
;
A
#
# COMPACT_ATOMS: atom_id res chain seq x y z
N MET A 1 89.05 -20.67 0.38
CA MET A 1 90.29 -20.27 -0.33
C MET A 1 90.18 -18.76 -0.57
N ASN A 2 91.16 -18.07 0.02
CA ASN A 2 91.79 -16.76 -0.31
C ASN A 2 90.85 -15.58 -0.59
N SER A 3 90.75 -14.68 0.38
CA SER A 3 91.62 -13.58 0.79
C SER A 3 91.90 -12.55 -0.32
N LYS A 4 91.47 -11.29 -0.11
CA LYS A 4 92.41 -10.17 0.09
C LYS A 4 91.70 -8.88 0.42
N ARG A 5 92.05 -8.32 1.55
CA ARG A 5 91.90 -6.92 1.96
C ARG A 5 92.71 -6.02 1.02
N TRP A 6 92.27 -4.78 0.87
CA TRP A 6 93.13 -3.60 0.84
C TRP A 6 92.40 -2.34 1.30
N ARG A 7 93.14 -1.65 2.15
CA ARG A 7 92.84 -0.37 2.84
C ARG A 7 93.40 0.80 2.00
N TRP A 8 92.98 1.96 2.40
CA TRP A 8 93.60 3.29 2.37
C TRP A 8 92.71 4.31 1.61
N THR A 9 92.54 5.56 1.95
CA THR A 9 92.68 6.54 3.08
C THR A 9 92.01 7.81 2.67
N ALA A 10 91.33 8.42 3.61
CA ALA A 10 91.08 9.82 3.89
C ALA A 10 91.19 10.92 2.87
N CYS A 11 90.29 11.82 2.94
CA CYS A 11 90.33 13.25 3.06
C CYS A 11 89.36 14.00 2.11
N GLY A 12 88.55 14.86 2.68
CA GLY A 12 87.79 15.83 1.93
C GLY A 12 86.47 16.26 2.62
N THR A 13 86.63 17.17 3.56
CA THR A 13 85.53 17.91 4.17
C THR A 13 84.83 18.76 3.12
N CYS A 14 83.60 18.41 2.74
CA CYS A 14 82.63 19.29 2.08
C CYS A 14 81.43 19.50 3.00
N ALA A 15 81.34 20.71 3.53
CA ALA A 15 80.17 21.19 4.27
C ALA A 15 79.00 21.33 3.28
N ALA A 16 78.01 20.45 3.34
CA ALA A 16 76.78 20.60 2.59
C ALA A 16 75.76 21.37 3.47
N LEU A 17 75.44 22.57 3.01
CA LEU A 17 74.36 23.40 3.56
C LEU A 17 73.00 22.70 3.26
N VAL A 18 72.38 22.08 4.22
CA VAL A 18 71.00 21.56 4.10
C VAL A 18 70.05 22.74 4.29
N VAL A 19 69.49 23.27 3.21
CA VAL A 19 68.37 24.18 3.22
C VAL A 19 67.10 23.34 3.46
N ILE A 20 66.62 23.37 4.71
CA ILE A 20 65.33 22.78 5.06
C ILE A 20 64.26 23.77 4.59
N THR A 21 63.69 23.53 3.39
CA THR A 21 62.49 24.21 2.93
C THR A 21 61.29 23.60 3.67
N THR A 22 60.85 24.24 4.74
CA THR A 22 59.59 23.91 5.42
C THR A 22 58.45 24.29 4.48
N CYS A 23 57.95 23.29 3.72
CA CYS A 23 56.71 23.41 3.01
C CYS A 23 55.56 23.46 4.04
N VAL A 24 55.10 24.65 4.38
CA VAL A 24 53.90 24.86 5.17
C VAL A 24 52.74 24.49 4.21
N LEU A 25 52.30 23.25 4.27
CA LEU A 25 51.03 22.86 3.69
C LEU A 25 49.93 23.60 4.49
N SER A 26 49.54 24.76 4.01
CA SER A 26 48.28 25.36 4.43
C SER A 26 47.16 24.41 4.02
N ARG A 27 46.67 23.58 4.95
CA ARG A 27 45.37 22.98 4.80
C ARG A 27 44.38 24.13 4.67
N ALA A 28 43.93 24.39 3.45
CA ALA A 28 42.74 25.20 3.22
C ALA A 28 41.63 24.54 4.05
N GLN A 29 41.19 25.21 5.10
CA GLN A 29 40.02 24.79 5.84
C GLN A 29 38.86 24.87 4.83
N GLU A 30 38.40 23.71 4.33
CA GLU A 30 37.19 23.63 3.51
C GLU A 30 36.08 24.32 4.30
N LYS A 31 35.62 25.42 3.76
CA LYS A 31 34.55 26.22 4.35
C LYS A 31 33.33 25.32 4.35
N LYS A 32 32.96 24.78 5.52
CA LYS A 32 31.79 23.93 5.67
C LYS A 32 30.59 24.71 5.13
N VAL A 33 30.04 24.24 4.02
CA VAL A 33 28.85 24.86 3.40
C VAL A 33 27.71 24.77 4.40
N ASN A 34 27.09 25.89 4.70
CA ASN A 34 25.91 25.91 5.58
C ASN A 34 24.72 25.39 4.78
N LEU A 35 24.17 24.24 5.17
CA LEU A 35 23.01 23.59 4.58
C LEU A 35 21.80 23.56 5.51
N GLY A 36 21.75 24.46 6.49
CA GLY A 36 20.61 24.59 7.41
C GLY A 36 20.37 23.32 8.23
N ALA A 37 19.26 22.65 8.00
CA ALA A 37 18.87 21.43 8.71
C ALA A 37 19.67 20.18 8.27
N PHE A 38 20.37 20.24 7.13
CA PHE A 38 21.05 19.10 6.52
C PHE A 38 22.56 19.13 6.69
N GLU A 39 23.22 18.00 6.46
CA GLU A 39 24.67 17.81 6.70
C GLU A 39 25.49 17.89 5.42
N ALA A 40 24.91 17.40 4.30
CA ALA A 40 25.60 17.32 3.02
C ALA A 40 24.63 17.27 1.85
N SER A 41 25.17 17.35 0.65
CA SER A 41 24.47 17.15 -0.61
C SER A 41 25.32 16.35 -1.59
N SER A 42 24.70 15.53 -2.41
CA SER A 42 25.34 14.75 -3.45
C SER A 42 24.34 14.34 -4.52
N ASP A 43 24.81 14.10 -5.71
CA ASP A 43 24.04 13.32 -6.67
C ASP A 43 23.95 11.87 -6.19
N VAL A 44 22.81 11.24 -6.45
CA VAL A 44 22.55 9.82 -6.29
C VAL A 44 22.47 9.22 -7.70
N GLY A 45 23.13 8.08 -7.90
CA GLY A 45 23.21 7.44 -9.22
C GLY A 45 24.02 8.23 -10.23
N THR A 46 23.78 7.97 -11.52
CA THR A 46 24.51 8.61 -12.62
C THR A 46 23.71 9.76 -13.19
N VAL A 47 24.24 10.96 -13.08
CA VAL A 47 23.68 12.19 -13.68
C VAL A 47 24.63 12.78 -14.71
N LEU A 48 24.12 13.36 -15.79
CA LEU A 48 24.95 14.03 -16.79
C LEU A 48 25.34 15.46 -16.34
N HIS A 49 24.48 16.10 -15.60
CA HIS A 49 24.69 17.45 -15.09
C HIS A 49 24.69 17.40 -13.55
N PRO A 50 25.84 17.63 -12.89
CA PRO A 50 25.92 17.65 -11.44
C PRO A 50 24.91 18.62 -10.83
N GLY A 51 24.23 18.15 -9.78
CA GLY A 51 23.28 18.96 -9.06
C GLY A 51 23.93 19.97 -8.13
N SER A 52 23.13 20.89 -7.61
CA SER A 52 23.58 21.88 -6.63
C SER A 52 22.47 22.26 -5.66
N VAL A 53 22.87 22.86 -4.53
CA VAL A 53 21.96 23.39 -3.52
C VAL A 53 22.44 24.78 -3.09
N GLU A 54 21.49 25.70 -3.00
CA GLU A 54 21.65 27.02 -2.39
C GLU A 54 20.72 27.09 -1.18
N TYR A 55 21.28 27.48 -0.02
CA TYR A 55 20.51 27.67 1.20
C TYR A 55 20.47 29.15 1.58
N ASP A 56 19.27 29.71 1.58
CA ASP A 56 19.01 31.07 2.09
C ASP A 56 18.73 31.00 3.60
N ALA A 57 19.75 31.31 4.39
CA ALA A 57 19.65 31.26 5.85
C ALA A 57 18.70 32.33 6.43
N ALA A 58 18.41 33.41 5.70
CA ALA A 58 17.51 34.45 6.17
C ALA A 58 16.04 34.01 6.13
N ASN A 59 15.69 33.22 5.11
CA ASN A 59 14.33 32.75 4.88
C ASN A 59 14.15 31.24 5.17
N GLY A 60 15.24 30.52 5.48
CA GLY A 60 15.23 29.07 5.68
C GLY A 60 14.86 28.29 4.44
N ALA A 61 15.11 28.82 3.24
CA ALA A 61 14.72 28.26 1.97
C ALA A 61 15.89 27.55 1.27
N TYR A 62 15.57 26.45 0.59
CA TYR A 62 16.52 25.69 -0.22
C TYR A 62 16.11 25.78 -1.68
N THR A 63 17.04 26.18 -2.55
CA THR A 63 16.91 26.08 -4.00
C THR A 63 17.80 24.93 -4.46
N ILE A 64 17.20 23.86 -4.97
CA ILE A 64 17.90 22.67 -5.43
C ILE A 64 17.80 22.57 -6.94
N SER A 65 18.95 22.42 -7.59
CA SER A 65 19.05 22.12 -9.02
C SER A 65 19.46 20.67 -9.17
N GLY A 66 18.70 19.88 -9.92
CA GLY A 66 18.98 18.46 -10.16
C GLY A 66 18.69 18.07 -11.60
N SER A 67 19.51 17.17 -12.13
CA SER A 67 19.24 16.43 -13.34
C SER A 67 18.88 14.99 -13.01
N GLY A 68 18.86 14.12 -13.98
CA GLY A 68 18.66 12.69 -13.81
C GLY A 68 17.46 12.17 -14.57
N GLU A 69 17.58 10.93 -15.04
CA GLU A 69 16.57 10.32 -15.91
C GLU A 69 15.29 9.99 -15.15
N ASN A 70 15.42 9.43 -13.94
CA ASN A 70 14.26 9.10 -13.10
C ASN A 70 14.65 8.71 -11.65
N MET A 71 13.65 8.67 -10.79
CA MET A 71 13.60 8.01 -9.49
C MET A 71 12.47 6.99 -9.57
N TRP A 72 12.72 5.88 -10.28
CA TRP A 72 11.73 4.85 -10.61
C TRP A 72 12.42 3.53 -10.95
N PHE A 73 11.66 2.48 -11.28
CA PHE A 73 12.21 1.14 -11.56
C PHE A 73 13.15 0.66 -10.45
N THR A 74 14.36 0.25 -10.81
CA THR A 74 15.34 -0.34 -9.90
C THR A 74 16.45 0.62 -9.50
N ASN A 75 16.57 1.79 -10.13
CA ASN A 75 17.65 2.75 -9.91
C ASN A 75 17.16 4.19 -9.94
N ASP A 76 17.79 5.01 -9.12
CA ASP A 76 17.50 6.44 -8.98
C ASP A 76 18.64 7.29 -9.55
N ALA A 77 18.30 8.44 -10.16
CA ALA A 77 19.27 9.45 -10.61
C ALA A 77 18.72 10.84 -10.30
N TYR A 78 19.30 11.56 -9.29
CA TYR A 78 18.79 12.86 -8.82
C TYR A 78 19.76 13.54 -7.87
N GLN A 79 19.56 14.84 -7.61
CA GLN A 79 20.29 15.59 -6.57
C GLN A 79 19.59 15.46 -5.23
N PHE A 80 20.36 15.12 -4.18
CA PHE A 80 19.88 14.90 -2.81
C PHE A 80 20.61 15.76 -1.78
N VAL A 81 19.87 16.44 -0.92
CA VAL A 81 20.37 17.20 0.22
C VAL A 81 19.90 16.50 1.48
N TRP A 82 20.82 16.02 2.32
CA TRP A 82 20.51 15.01 3.30
C TRP A 82 21.21 15.16 4.65
N LYS A 83 20.68 14.46 5.64
CA LYS A 83 21.23 14.23 6.97
C LYS A 83 21.06 12.77 7.37
N LYS A 84 22.03 12.22 8.10
CA LYS A 84 21.89 10.91 8.73
C LYS A 84 21.08 11.02 10.01
N MET A 85 20.07 10.16 10.16
CA MET A 85 19.19 10.14 11.31
C MET A 85 18.85 8.71 11.74
N SER A 86 18.23 8.58 12.91
CA SER A 86 17.76 7.32 13.49
C SER A 86 16.43 7.56 14.18
N GLY A 87 15.65 6.50 14.39
CA GLY A 87 14.36 6.54 15.07
C GLY A 87 13.21 6.98 14.16
N ASP A 88 12.18 7.51 14.78
CA ASP A 88 11.01 8.02 14.06
C ASP A 88 11.27 9.46 13.61
N ILE A 89 10.84 9.78 12.42
CA ILE A 89 11.17 11.02 11.72
C ILE A 89 9.91 11.67 11.16
N SER A 90 9.87 13.00 11.24
CA SER A 90 8.94 13.84 10.49
C SER A 90 9.73 14.88 9.70
N LEU A 91 9.56 14.86 8.37
CA LEU A 91 10.11 15.84 7.45
C LEU A 91 8.98 16.51 6.68
N SER A 92 8.90 17.84 6.73
CA SER A 92 7.89 18.60 5.99
C SER A 92 8.48 19.78 5.24
N ALA A 93 7.83 20.17 4.15
CA ALA A 93 8.16 21.37 3.38
C ALA A 93 6.99 21.81 2.49
N ASP A 94 7.06 23.07 2.08
CA ASP A 94 6.35 23.56 0.89
C ASP A 94 7.29 23.43 -0.29
N ILE A 95 6.76 22.94 -1.41
CA ILE A 95 7.53 22.69 -2.62
C ILE A 95 6.96 23.49 -3.79
N SER A 96 7.84 24.15 -4.54
CA SER A 96 7.48 24.81 -5.80
C SER A 96 8.58 24.63 -6.84
N PHE A 97 8.22 24.33 -8.09
CA PHE A 97 9.17 24.33 -9.20
C PHE A 97 9.46 25.75 -9.67
N VAL A 98 10.69 26.00 -10.10
CA VAL A 98 11.09 27.26 -10.71
C VAL A 98 10.77 27.23 -12.20
N GLY A 99 9.97 28.20 -12.67
CA GLY A 99 9.54 28.27 -14.06
C GLY A 99 8.36 27.36 -14.40
N THR A 100 7.79 27.61 -15.59
CA THR A 100 6.68 26.86 -16.16
C THR A 100 7.21 26.05 -17.33
N GLY A 101 7.08 24.75 -17.34
CA GLY A 101 7.58 23.85 -18.38
C GLY A 101 8.40 22.72 -17.78
N GLY A 102 9.21 22.07 -18.61
CA GLY A 102 9.94 20.86 -18.24
C GLY A 102 9.08 19.61 -18.33
N ASN A 103 9.66 18.47 -17.98
CA ASN A 103 8.96 17.19 -18.00
C ASN A 103 7.81 17.20 -16.97
N GLN A 104 6.64 16.74 -17.37
CA GLN A 104 5.48 16.64 -16.46
C GLN A 104 5.74 15.71 -15.27
N HIS A 105 6.66 14.74 -15.42
CA HIS A 105 7.05 13.80 -14.37
C HIS A 105 8.36 14.21 -13.65
N ARG A 106 8.90 15.42 -13.88
CA ARG A 106 9.96 15.95 -13.02
C ARG A 106 9.51 15.90 -11.56
N LYS A 107 10.43 15.58 -10.64
CA LYS A 107 10.08 15.32 -9.24
C LYS A 107 10.82 16.25 -8.29
N ALA A 108 10.12 16.72 -7.29
CA ALA A 108 10.69 17.32 -6.10
C ALA A 108 10.18 16.51 -4.89
N VAL A 109 11.11 16.02 -4.05
CA VAL A 109 10.79 14.96 -3.08
C VAL A 109 11.18 15.31 -1.64
N LEU A 110 10.39 14.77 -0.70
CA LEU A 110 10.77 14.54 0.69
C LEU A 110 11.09 13.06 0.82
N MET A 111 12.31 12.68 1.21
CA MET A 111 12.75 11.29 1.11
C MET A 111 13.42 10.78 2.38
N ILE A 112 13.21 9.51 2.68
CA ILE A 112 13.90 8.71 3.69
C ILE A 112 14.40 7.45 3.01
N ARG A 113 15.75 7.20 3.04
CA ARG A 113 16.36 6.09 2.33
C ARG A 113 17.50 5.44 3.11
N GLN A 114 17.75 4.16 2.84
CA GLN A 114 18.74 3.37 3.55
C GLN A 114 20.17 3.83 3.29
N SER A 115 20.53 4.08 2.03
CA SER A 115 21.88 4.44 1.58
C SER A 115 21.83 5.45 0.44
N LEU A 116 23.01 5.94 0.00
CA LEU A 116 23.14 6.79 -1.18
C LEU A 116 23.32 5.99 -2.48
N ASP A 117 23.24 4.66 -2.43
CA ASP A 117 23.30 3.81 -3.62
C ASP A 117 22.03 4.00 -4.46
N ALA A 118 22.17 3.95 -5.78
CA ALA A 118 21.06 4.22 -6.71
C ALA A 118 19.87 3.25 -6.55
N ASP A 119 20.13 2.02 -6.12
CA ASP A 119 19.16 0.94 -5.95
C ASP A 119 18.67 0.78 -4.49
N SER A 120 18.93 1.77 -3.63
CA SER A 120 18.61 1.76 -2.20
C SER A 120 17.13 1.54 -1.92
N VAL A 121 16.83 0.87 -0.79
CA VAL A 121 15.52 0.89 -0.14
C VAL A 121 15.16 2.33 0.24
N TYR A 122 13.93 2.75 -0.01
CA TYR A 122 13.48 4.11 0.31
C TYR A 122 11.95 4.24 0.38
N ALA A 123 11.49 5.33 0.96
CA ALA A 123 10.18 5.92 0.75
C ALA A 123 10.31 7.43 0.55
N ASP A 124 9.54 8.00 -0.37
CA ASP A 124 9.46 9.44 -0.57
C ASP A 124 8.03 9.91 -0.84
N ILE A 125 7.82 11.20 -0.66
CA ILE A 125 6.67 11.89 -1.24
C ILE A 125 7.20 12.64 -2.45
N ALA A 126 6.80 12.20 -3.64
CA ALA A 126 7.15 12.83 -4.90
C ALA A 126 6.03 13.79 -5.35
N ARG A 127 6.33 15.09 -5.42
CA ARG A 127 5.52 16.04 -6.15
C ARG A 127 6.02 16.14 -7.57
N HIS A 128 5.16 15.85 -8.54
CA HIS A 128 5.46 15.89 -9.96
C HIS A 128 5.23 17.26 -10.58
N GLY A 129 5.83 17.49 -11.76
CA GLY A 129 5.70 18.75 -12.48
C GLY A 129 4.29 19.09 -12.93
N ASN A 130 3.44 18.08 -13.20
CA ASN A 130 2.03 18.22 -13.52
C ASN A 130 1.14 18.38 -12.26
N GLY A 131 1.72 18.26 -11.07
CA GLY A 131 1.01 18.37 -9.80
C GLY A 131 0.58 17.06 -9.16
N MET A 132 0.70 15.92 -9.86
CA MET A 132 0.51 14.60 -9.25
C MET A 132 1.40 14.47 -8.01
N THR A 133 0.88 13.86 -6.97
CA THR A 133 1.62 13.66 -5.72
C THR A 133 1.39 12.23 -5.24
N ALA A 134 2.48 11.51 -5.00
CA ALA A 134 2.45 10.11 -4.61
C ALA A 134 3.44 9.79 -3.49
N LEU A 135 3.11 8.81 -2.67
CA LEU A 135 4.05 8.11 -1.80
C LEU A 135 4.70 7.01 -2.64
N GLN A 136 5.97 7.17 -2.98
CA GLN A 136 6.75 6.19 -3.73
C GLN A 136 7.66 5.41 -2.79
N PHE A 137 7.90 4.13 -3.08
CA PHE A 137 8.78 3.32 -2.22
C PHE A 137 9.38 2.13 -2.97
N ARG A 138 10.57 1.72 -2.51
CA ARG A 138 11.27 0.48 -2.87
C ARG A 138 11.52 -0.30 -1.60
N THR A 139 10.93 -1.49 -1.48
CA THR A 139 10.93 -2.30 -0.24
C THR A 139 12.22 -3.09 -0.03
N GLU A 140 12.94 -3.40 -1.11
CA GLU A 140 14.20 -4.15 -1.10
C GLU A 140 15.21 -3.50 -2.06
N THR A 141 16.50 -3.66 -1.79
CA THR A 141 17.57 -3.15 -2.67
C THR A 141 17.42 -3.72 -4.07
N GLY A 142 17.38 -2.87 -5.08
CA GLY A 142 17.24 -3.24 -6.48
C GLY A 142 15.84 -3.73 -6.91
N ALA A 143 14.85 -3.72 -6.01
CA ALA A 143 13.47 -4.00 -6.38
C ALA A 143 12.86 -2.87 -7.22
N LEU A 144 11.73 -3.14 -7.85
CA LEU A 144 10.95 -2.11 -8.55
C LEU A 144 10.36 -1.13 -7.54
N THR A 145 10.39 0.14 -7.89
CA THR A 145 9.62 1.17 -7.20
C THR A 145 8.13 1.01 -7.50
N THR A 146 7.31 1.20 -6.49
CA THR A 146 5.85 1.25 -6.56
C THR A 146 5.34 2.51 -5.87
N GLU A 147 4.08 2.88 -6.11
CA GLU A 147 3.52 4.10 -5.51
C GLU A 147 2.08 3.95 -5.03
N VAL A 148 1.70 4.89 -4.19
CA VAL A 148 0.31 5.21 -3.87
C VAL A 148 0.07 6.67 -4.23
N GLU A 149 -0.63 6.89 -5.33
CA GLU A 149 -1.01 8.23 -5.79
C GLU A 149 -2.13 8.80 -4.91
N SER A 150 -2.00 10.07 -4.54
CA SER A 150 -3.06 10.81 -3.86
C SER A 150 -4.05 11.41 -4.87
N PRO A 151 -5.36 11.41 -4.59
CA PRO A 151 -6.33 12.15 -5.39
C PRO A 151 -6.15 13.67 -5.29
N ASN A 152 -5.40 14.15 -4.31
CA ASN A 152 -5.12 15.57 -4.10
C ASN A 152 -3.89 15.99 -4.91
N TRP A 153 -4.12 16.62 -6.03
CA TRP A 153 -3.08 17.16 -6.89
C TRP A 153 -2.70 18.59 -6.48
N ASN A 154 -1.41 18.92 -6.65
CA ASN A 154 -0.83 20.22 -6.28
C ASN A 154 -0.99 20.61 -4.79
N PRO A 155 -0.77 19.71 -3.82
CA PRO A 155 -0.74 20.11 -2.43
C PRO A 155 0.38 21.13 -2.21
N GLN A 156 0.15 22.09 -1.34
CA GLN A 156 1.15 23.13 -1.06
C GLN A 156 2.14 22.70 0.02
N HIS A 157 1.67 22.00 1.04
CA HIS A 157 2.49 21.50 2.14
C HIS A 157 2.47 19.97 2.16
N LEU A 158 3.65 19.39 2.19
CA LEU A 158 3.87 17.96 2.23
C LEU A 158 4.61 17.58 3.50
N ARG A 159 4.27 16.43 4.10
CA ARG A 159 4.98 15.87 5.24
C ARG A 159 5.07 14.35 5.10
N ILE A 160 6.30 13.83 5.11
CA ILE A 160 6.59 12.40 5.24
C ILE A 160 6.90 12.08 6.71
N GLU A 161 6.30 11.03 7.22
CA GLU A 161 6.60 10.52 8.55
C GLU A 161 7.01 9.06 8.48
N LYS A 162 8.04 8.71 9.26
CA LYS A 162 8.43 7.34 9.54
C LYS A 162 8.08 7.02 10.98
N HIS A 163 7.23 6.01 11.17
CA HIS A 163 6.85 5.45 12.46
C HIS A 163 7.14 3.95 12.46
N GLY A 164 8.19 3.54 13.19
CA GLY A 164 8.68 2.17 13.09
C GLY A 164 9.02 1.80 11.64
N ALA A 165 8.34 0.81 11.10
CA ALA A 165 8.51 0.34 9.73
C ALA A 165 7.52 0.97 8.72
N TYR A 166 6.60 1.85 9.14
CA TYR A 166 5.64 2.50 8.25
C TYR A 166 6.11 3.89 7.83
N PHE A 167 5.80 4.24 6.58
CA PHE A 167 5.97 5.58 6.03
C PHE A 167 4.61 6.11 5.61
N THR A 168 4.31 7.34 5.99
CA THR A 168 3.03 7.96 5.70
C THR A 168 3.19 9.28 4.99
N MET A 169 2.28 9.52 4.05
CA MET A 169 2.16 10.77 3.32
C MET A 169 1.04 11.61 3.91
N TRP A 170 1.38 12.85 4.30
CA TRP A 170 0.45 13.86 4.80
C TRP A 170 0.46 15.06 3.88
N LEU A 171 -0.71 15.53 3.47
CA LEU A 171 -0.88 16.60 2.51
C LEU A 171 -1.82 17.67 3.06
N ALA A 172 -1.47 18.95 2.86
CA ALA A 172 -2.38 20.06 3.10
C ALA A 172 -2.69 20.80 1.81
N GLY A 173 -3.97 21.06 1.57
CA GLY A 173 -4.43 21.96 0.52
C GLY A 173 -4.46 23.39 1.02
N GLY A 174 -3.94 24.33 0.22
CA GLY A 174 -3.94 25.76 0.54
C GLY A 174 -2.96 26.21 1.64
N THR A 175 -2.84 27.52 1.82
CA THR A 175 -1.97 28.12 2.85
C THR A 175 -2.64 28.00 4.23
N GLY A 176 -2.12 27.12 5.10
CA GLY A 176 -2.50 27.04 6.51
C GLY A 176 -3.50 25.96 6.90
N GLY A 177 -3.84 25.05 6.00
CA GLY A 177 -4.61 23.84 6.36
C GLY A 177 -3.73 22.85 7.14
N GLU A 178 -4.33 22.14 8.12
CA GLU A 178 -3.65 21.04 8.79
C GLU A 178 -3.47 19.88 7.79
N PRO A 179 -2.26 19.28 7.71
CA PRO A 179 -2.03 18.14 6.85
C PRO A 179 -2.92 16.96 7.23
N GLN A 180 -3.53 16.34 6.22
CA GLN A 180 -4.30 15.11 6.36
C GLN A 180 -3.50 13.94 5.80
N ILE A 181 -3.59 12.77 6.44
CA ILE A 181 -2.98 11.56 5.91
C ILE A 181 -3.62 11.20 4.56
N ALA A 182 -2.79 10.87 3.58
CA ALA A 182 -3.24 10.58 2.22
C ALA A 182 -2.83 9.18 1.75
N ALA A 183 -1.75 8.62 2.28
CA ALA A 183 -1.29 7.27 1.95
C ALA A 183 -0.38 6.72 3.03
N ALA A 184 -0.24 5.38 3.06
CA ALA A 184 0.75 4.67 3.85
C ALA A 184 1.45 3.60 3.01
N SER A 185 2.74 3.34 3.30
CA SER A 185 3.51 2.26 2.70
C SER A 185 3.16 0.90 3.34
N PRO A 186 3.53 -0.22 2.70
CA PRO A 186 3.73 -1.46 3.43
C PRO A 186 4.86 -1.29 4.47
N ARG A 187 5.08 -2.30 5.29
CA ARG A 187 6.20 -2.27 6.25
C ARG A 187 7.53 -2.31 5.50
N ILE A 188 8.40 -1.35 5.78
CA ILE A 188 9.75 -1.21 5.20
C ILE A 188 10.74 -1.04 6.34
N GLU A 189 11.58 -2.04 6.56
CA GLU A 189 12.58 -2.01 7.63
C GLU A 189 13.84 -1.30 7.13
N LEU A 190 14.22 -0.21 7.80
CA LEU A 190 15.50 0.47 7.59
C LEU A 190 16.45 0.20 8.76
N LYS A 191 17.71 -0.08 8.44
CA LYS A 191 18.78 -0.16 9.42
C LYS A 191 19.23 1.25 9.80
N GLU A 192 19.46 1.48 11.08
CA GLU A 192 19.95 2.76 11.58
C GLU A 192 21.49 2.87 11.52
N PRO A 193 22.05 4.02 11.20
CA PRO A 193 21.37 5.23 10.74
C PRO A 193 20.97 5.15 9.26
N PHE A 194 19.97 5.93 8.86
CA PHE A 194 19.49 6.09 7.48
C PHE A 194 19.54 7.56 7.06
N TYR A 195 19.29 7.84 5.79
CA TYR A 195 19.37 9.19 5.22
C TYR A 195 17.98 9.80 5.08
N VAL A 196 17.85 11.06 5.50
CA VAL A 196 16.62 11.86 5.42
C VAL A 196 16.91 13.16 4.72
N GLY A 197 16.09 13.56 3.75
CA GLY A 197 16.36 14.76 3.01
C GLY A 197 15.35 15.16 1.96
N ILE A 198 15.76 16.14 1.15
CA ILE A 198 14.99 16.72 0.06
C ILE A 198 15.77 16.60 -1.26
N GLY A 199 15.08 16.43 -2.37
CA GLY A 199 15.77 16.20 -3.64
C GLY A 199 14.98 16.63 -4.88
N VAL A 200 15.70 16.73 -6.01
CA VAL A 200 15.14 17.10 -7.31
C VAL A 200 15.66 16.18 -8.40
N CYS A 201 14.74 15.65 -9.20
CA CYS A 201 14.99 14.89 -10.43
C CYS A 201 14.29 15.57 -11.62
N SER A 202 14.99 15.81 -12.70
CA SER A 202 14.40 16.43 -13.90
C SER A 202 13.50 15.51 -14.71
N HIS A 203 13.62 14.21 -14.55
CA HIS A 203 13.00 13.16 -15.39
C HIS A 203 13.42 13.31 -16.88
N ASP A 204 14.60 13.86 -17.09
CA ASP A 204 15.29 14.02 -18.38
C ASP A 204 16.79 14.17 -18.09
N LYS A 205 17.61 13.21 -18.57
CA LYS A 205 19.05 13.19 -18.29
C LYS A 205 19.80 14.42 -18.84
N ASP A 206 19.26 15.07 -19.87
CA ASP A 206 19.88 16.19 -20.58
C ASP A 206 19.44 17.57 -20.01
N VAL A 207 18.53 17.60 -19.04
CA VAL A 207 17.94 18.82 -18.48
C VAL A 207 18.25 18.95 -16.99
N VAL A 208 18.45 20.19 -16.53
CA VAL A 208 18.51 20.55 -15.12
C VAL A 208 17.24 21.28 -14.72
N GLU A 209 16.51 20.71 -13.77
CA GLU A 209 15.31 21.32 -13.17
C GLU A 209 15.64 21.93 -11.81
N LYS A 210 14.84 22.91 -11.41
CA LYS A 210 14.99 23.59 -10.12
C LYS A 210 13.69 23.57 -9.34
N ALA A 211 13.81 23.28 -8.03
CA ALA A 211 12.72 23.45 -7.10
C ALA A 211 13.17 24.22 -5.86
N VAL A 212 12.22 24.95 -5.28
CA VAL A 212 12.38 25.68 -4.02
C VAL A 212 11.59 24.97 -2.94
N PHE A 213 12.27 24.70 -1.82
CA PHE A 213 11.69 24.14 -0.61
C PHE A 213 11.70 25.21 0.48
N THR A 214 10.52 25.53 0.99
CA THR A 214 10.35 26.50 2.08
C THR A 214 9.66 25.86 3.27
N ARG A 215 9.68 26.52 4.43
CA ARG A 215 9.12 25.98 5.68
C ARG A 215 9.61 24.55 5.99
N VAL A 216 10.86 24.27 5.65
CA VAL A 216 11.45 22.94 5.87
C VAL A 216 11.58 22.69 7.37
N GLN A 217 10.93 21.64 7.86
CA GLN A 217 11.03 21.19 9.24
C GLN A 217 11.46 19.73 9.26
N LEU A 218 12.52 19.44 9.98
CA LEU A 218 13.07 18.10 10.15
C LEU A 218 13.17 17.79 11.65
N ASN A 219 12.30 16.92 12.12
CA ASN A 219 12.20 16.55 13.52
C ASN A 219 12.45 15.04 13.68
N ALA A 220 13.26 14.69 14.69
CA ALA A 220 13.26 13.34 15.22
C ALA A 220 12.11 13.25 16.24
N SER A 221 11.13 12.41 15.98
CA SER A 221 10.17 12.02 17.01
C SER A 221 10.92 11.20 18.06
N ARG A 222 10.61 11.37 19.33
CA ARG A 222 11.12 10.43 20.34
C ARG A 222 10.64 9.05 19.93
N PRO A 223 11.51 8.00 19.99
CA PRO A 223 11.03 6.65 19.83
C PRO A 223 9.88 6.49 20.84
N GLY A 224 8.67 6.35 20.36
CA GLY A 224 7.58 5.90 21.21
C GLY A 224 8.11 4.62 21.85
N ALA A 225 8.07 4.50 23.17
CA ALA A 225 8.27 3.22 23.83
C ALA A 225 7.40 2.25 23.03
N ALA A 226 7.95 1.09 22.60
CA ALA A 226 7.27 0.14 21.73
C ALA A 226 5.79 0.03 22.16
N SER A 227 4.96 0.90 21.57
CA SER A 227 3.56 1.02 21.90
C SER A 227 2.93 -0.20 21.27
N GLY A 228 2.39 -1.08 22.10
CA GLY A 228 1.58 -2.18 21.62
C GLY A 228 0.41 -1.62 20.78
N GLU A 229 -0.24 -2.45 20.00
CA GLU A 229 -1.43 -2.07 19.18
C GLU A 229 -2.46 -1.21 19.95
N LYS A 230 -2.47 -1.29 21.30
CA LYS A 230 -3.38 -0.54 22.18
C LYS A 230 -3.14 0.98 22.23
N ASP A 231 -1.95 1.44 21.85
CA ASP A 231 -1.57 2.87 21.86
C ASP A 231 -1.39 3.41 20.43
N SER A 232 -2.07 2.80 19.46
CA SER A 232 -1.98 3.18 18.05
C SER A 232 -3.35 3.53 17.49
N THR A 233 -3.39 4.53 16.61
CA THR A 233 -4.58 4.87 15.82
C THR A 233 -4.59 4.07 14.53
N LEU A 234 -5.67 3.35 14.28
CA LEU A 234 -5.91 2.67 13.01
C LEU A 234 -6.39 3.68 11.96
N TYR A 235 -5.77 3.64 10.79
CA TYR A 235 -6.26 4.30 9.58
C TYR A 235 -6.57 3.25 8.53
N SER A 236 -7.67 3.44 7.81
CA SER A 236 -8.07 2.63 6.67
C SER A 236 -7.93 3.46 5.39
N PHE A 237 -7.46 2.82 4.32
CA PHE A 237 -7.25 3.41 2.99
C PHE A 237 -8.02 2.59 1.97
N LEU A 238 -9.07 3.16 1.38
CA LEU A 238 -9.71 2.58 0.20
C LEU A 238 -8.85 2.94 -1.01
N GLU A 239 -8.35 1.92 -1.67
CA GLU A 239 -7.46 2.05 -2.80
C GLU A 239 -7.99 1.31 -4.02
N SER A 240 -7.62 1.77 -5.20
CA SER A 240 -7.78 1.02 -6.45
C SER A 240 -6.45 0.81 -7.14
N MET A 241 -6.37 -0.23 -7.97
CA MET A 241 -5.16 -0.58 -8.70
C MET A 241 -5.51 -1.23 -10.04
N PRO A 242 -4.89 -0.79 -11.16
CA PRO A 242 -5.02 -1.46 -12.44
C PRO A 242 -4.42 -2.87 -12.43
N VAL A 243 -4.99 -3.80 -13.20
CA VAL A 243 -4.49 -5.18 -13.25
C VAL A 243 -3.15 -5.34 -13.97
N ASP A 244 -2.76 -4.37 -14.78
CA ASP A 244 -1.51 -4.35 -15.56
C ASP A 244 -0.40 -3.51 -14.92
N SER A 245 -0.68 -2.84 -13.80
CA SER A 245 0.28 -2.04 -13.02
C SER A 245 0.28 -2.47 -11.56
N ASN A 246 1.31 -2.03 -10.82
CA ASN A 246 1.35 -2.10 -9.36
C ASN A 246 1.15 -0.71 -8.73
N ASP A 247 0.81 0.29 -9.53
CA ASP A 247 0.55 1.64 -9.06
C ASP A 247 -0.86 1.73 -8.48
N ARG A 248 -0.96 2.25 -7.28
CA ARG A 248 -2.20 2.34 -6.52
C ARG A 248 -2.67 3.77 -6.44
N THR A 249 -3.97 3.96 -6.37
CA THR A 249 -4.58 5.28 -6.10
C THR A 249 -5.37 5.19 -4.81
N ALA A 250 -5.03 6.02 -3.82
CA ALA A 250 -5.84 6.19 -2.63
C ALA A 250 -7.08 7.03 -2.99
N ILE A 251 -8.27 6.49 -2.71
CA ILE A 251 -9.55 7.13 -3.06
C ILE A 251 -10.16 7.78 -1.83
N TYR A 252 -10.09 7.09 -0.68
CA TYR A 252 -10.64 7.56 0.57
C TYR A 252 -9.81 7.07 1.75
N VAL A 253 -9.60 7.94 2.72
CA VAL A 253 -8.86 7.64 3.94
C VAL A 253 -9.66 8.10 5.14
N SER A 254 -9.74 7.27 6.17
CA SER A 254 -10.39 7.63 7.42
C SER A 254 -9.72 6.97 8.62
N GLN A 255 -9.76 7.64 9.74
CA GLN A 255 -9.47 7.01 11.03
C GLN A 255 -10.57 6.00 11.36
N GLY A 256 -10.18 4.90 12.00
CA GLY A 256 -11.07 3.78 12.28
C GLY A 256 -11.09 2.76 11.15
N ARG A 257 -11.83 1.67 11.36
CA ARG A 257 -11.93 0.57 10.41
C ARG A 257 -13.10 0.77 9.45
N PHE A 258 -12.82 0.65 8.18
CA PHE A 258 -13.80 0.32 7.16
C PHE A 258 -13.26 -0.81 6.27
N GLU A 259 -14.14 -1.54 5.57
CA GLU A 259 -13.83 -2.86 5.04
C GLU A 259 -14.54 -3.15 3.73
N ALA A 260 -13.94 -4.07 2.93
CA ALA A 260 -14.61 -4.81 1.88
C ALA A 260 -15.28 -3.92 0.81
N PRO A 261 -14.51 -3.22 -0.03
CA PRO A 261 -15.07 -2.35 -1.06
C PRO A 261 -15.68 -3.19 -2.18
N ASN A 262 -16.92 -2.87 -2.53
CA ASN A 262 -17.66 -3.49 -3.61
C ASN A 262 -17.95 -2.45 -4.67
N TRP A 263 -17.48 -2.62 -5.91
CA TRP A 263 -17.68 -1.68 -7.00
C TRP A 263 -19.11 -1.79 -7.54
N THR A 264 -19.80 -0.67 -7.76
CA THR A 264 -21.12 -0.71 -8.43
C THR A 264 -20.98 -1.11 -9.89
N HIS A 265 -21.98 -1.81 -10.46
CA HIS A 265 -21.91 -2.33 -11.83
C HIS A 265 -21.89 -1.22 -12.90
N ASP A 266 -22.31 0.00 -12.55
CA ASP A 266 -22.21 1.17 -13.44
C ASP A 266 -20.85 1.87 -13.34
N GLY A 267 -19.96 1.38 -12.45
CA GLY A 267 -18.60 1.88 -12.25
C GLY A 267 -18.49 3.23 -11.56
N LYS A 268 -19.56 3.74 -10.94
CA LYS A 268 -19.58 5.11 -10.41
C LYS A 268 -19.30 5.23 -8.93
N GLU A 269 -19.59 4.18 -8.15
CA GLU A 269 -19.49 4.21 -6.69
C GLU A 269 -18.85 2.94 -6.15
N PHE A 270 -18.35 3.03 -4.93
CA PHE A 270 -18.02 1.92 -4.05
C PHE A 270 -19.07 1.79 -2.95
N LEU A 271 -19.41 0.56 -2.61
CA LEU A 271 -20.04 0.24 -1.33
C LEU A 271 -18.99 -0.39 -0.42
N PHE A 272 -18.99 -0.04 0.86
CA PHE A 272 -18.10 -0.64 1.84
C PHE A 272 -18.73 -0.61 3.24
N ASN A 273 -18.26 -1.47 4.13
CA ASN A 273 -18.72 -1.53 5.51
C ASN A 273 -17.88 -0.61 6.40
N SER A 274 -18.53 0.12 7.29
CA SER A 274 -17.89 0.83 8.40
C SER A 274 -18.82 0.86 9.59
N GLU A 275 -18.31 0.45 10.75
CA GLU A 275 -19.05 0.46 12.03
C GLU A 275 -20.45 -0.20 11.95
N GLY A 276 -20.53 -1.32 11.23
CA GLY A 276 -21.78 -2.05 11.02
C GLY A 276 -22.76 -1.40 10.03
N ARG A 277 -22.33 -0.39 9.30
CA ARG A 277 -23.11 0.30 8.27
C ARG A 277 -22.53 0.09 6.89
N ILE A 278 -23.38 0.04 5.90
CA ILE A 278 -22.97 0.09 4.50
C ILE A 278 -22.94 1.56 4.07
N LEU A 279 -21.82 1.96 3.51
CA LEU A 279 -21.59 3.31 3.00
C LEU A 279 -21.44 3.29 1.49
N ARG A 280 -21.78 4.40 0.84
CA ARG A 280 -21.53 4.68 -0.58
C ARG A 280 -20.49 5.77 -0.73
N LEU A 281 -19.61 5.64 -1.70
CA LEU A 281 -18.61 6.63 -2.03
C LEU A 281 -18.44 6.71 -3.56
N PRO A 282 -18.47 7.89 -4.18
CA PRO A 282 -18.10 8.05 -5.59
C PRO A 282 -16.68 7.53 -5.86
N VAL A 283 -16.44 6.94 -7.04
CA VAL A 283 -15.10 6.44 -7.43
C VAL A 283 -14.04 7.54 -7.49
N GLY A 284 -14.44 8.78 -7.66
CA GLY A 284 -13.56 9.96 -7.58
C GLY A 284 -13.28 10.45 -6.17
N GLY A 285 -13.72 9.72 -5.14
CA GLY A 285 -13.58 10.14 -3.74
C GLY A 285 -14.69 11.10 -3.29
N GLY A 286 -14.54 11.68 -2.10
CA GLY A 286 -15.50 12.59 -1.49
C GLY A 286 -15.92 12.16 -0.09
N THR A 287 -17.13 12.55 0.31
CA THR A 287 -17.69 12.19 1.63
C THR A 287 -18.60 10.97 1.48
N PRO A 288 -18.35 9.88 2.21
CA PRO A 288 -19.23 8.71 2.17
C PRO A 288 -20.62 8.99 2.70
N GLU A 289 -21.63 8.39 2.07
CA GLU A 289 -23.02 8.47 2.48
C GLU A 289 -23.52 7.13 2.98
N LYS A 290 -24.35 7.13 4.03
CA LYS A 290 -24.92 5.88 4.59
C LYS A 290 -26.05 5.38 3.68
N LEU A 291 -25.99 4.11 3.30
CA LEU A 291 -27.12 3.41 2.70
C LEU A 291 -28.16 3.09 3.78
N ASP A 292 -29.43 3.34 3.53
CA ASP A 292 -30.51 2.91 4.41
C ASP A 292 -30.69 1.38 4.33
N THR A 293 -30.26 0.69 5.37
CA THR A 293 -30.43 -0.75 5.53
C THR A 293 -31.46 -1.10 6.60
N GLY A 294 -32.37 -0.17 6.91
CA GLY A 294 -33.43 -0.34 7.89
C GLY A 294 -32.91 -0.75 9.28
N PHE A 295 -33.37 -1.90 9.80
CA PHE A 295 -32.95 -2.41 11.09
C PHE A 295 -31.54 -3.03 11.09
N ALA A 296 -30.97 -3.35 9.92
CA ALA A 296 -29.65 -3.98 9.79
C ALA A 296 -28.56 -2.93 10.01
N VAL A 297 -28.08 -2.84 11.25
CA VAL A 297 -27.17 -1.80 11.70
C VAL A 297 -25.87 -2.36 12.31
N HIS A 298 -25.73 -3.68 12.29
CA HIS A 298 -24.56 -4.43 12.67
C HIS A 298 -24.13 -5.38 11.55
N CYS A 299 -24.07 -4.83 10.32
CA CYS A 299 -23.54 -5.55 9.16
C CYS A 299 -22.05 -5.84 9.38
N ASN A 300 -21.63 -7.03 9.01
CA ASN A 300 -20.20 -7.35 8.85
C ASN A 300 -19.72 -6.95 7.44
N ASN A 301 -18.50 -7.36 7.07
CA ASN A 301 -17.92 -7.02 5.78
C ASN A 301 -18.50 -7.81 4.59
N ASP A 302 -19.36 -8.80 4.81
CA ASP A 302 -19.90 -9.64 3.74
C ASP A 302 -21.16 -9.01 3.13
N HIS A 303 -21.00 -8.33 2.02
CA HIS A 303 -22.09 -7.69 1.28
C HIS A 303 -21.80 -7.69 -0.23
N GLY A 304 -22.85 -7.59 -1.05
CA GLY A 304 -22.66 -7.51 -2.50
C GLY A 304 -23.93 -7.24 -3.27
N ILE A 305 -23.74 -6.58 -4.41
CA ILE A 305 -24.79 -6.08 -5.29
C ILE A 305 -25.30 -7.23 -6.18
N SER A 306 -26.61 -7.35 -6.35
CA SER A 306 -27.21 -8.31 -7.28
C SER A 306 -26.83 -7.99 -8.74
N PRO A 307 -26.74 -9.00 -9.64
CA PRO A 307 -26.34 -8.80 -11.03
C PRO A 307 -27.19 -7.76 -11.79
N ASP A 308 -28.45 -7.61 -11.44
CA ASP A 308 -29.36 -6.62 -12.01
C ASP A 308 -29.32 -5.25 -11.33
N SER A 309 -28.45 -5.06 -10.32
CA SER A 309 -28.28 -3.85 -9.53
C SER A 309 -29.56 -3.39 -8.79
N THR A 310 -30.48 -4.29 -8.49
CA THR A 310 -31.72 -3.94 -7.77
C THR A 310 -31.64 -4.21 -6.28
N LEU A 311 -30.86 -5.19 -5.87
CA LEU A 311 -30.72 -5.65 -4.50
C LEU A 311 -29.26 -5.59 -4.01
N LEU A 312 -29.11 -5.47 -2.69
CA LEU A 312 -27.86 -5.70 -1.97
C LEU A 312 -28.07 -6.88 -1.02
N ALA A 313 -27.22 -7.89 -1.08
CA ALA A 313 -27.12 -8.90 -0.04
C ALA A 313 -26.22 -8.38 1.08
N ILE A 314 -26.59 -8.65 2.32
CA ILE A 314 -25.85 -8.25 3.52
C ILE A 314 -25.87 -9.39 4.54
N SER A 315 -24.80 -9.48 5.33
CA SER A 315 -24.73 -10.31 6.53
C SER A 315 -24.82 -9.40 7.75
N ASP A 316 -25.82 -9.62 8.60
CA ASP A 316 -26.13 -8.70 9.71
C ASP A 316 -26.43 -9.44 11.00
N GLN A 317 -26.06 -8.86 12.15
CA GLN A 317 -26.19 -9.39 13.49
C GLN A 317 -27.19 -8.60 14.36
N SER A 318 -27.98 -7.70 13.79
CA SER A 318 -28.90 -6.81 14.55
C SER A 318 -30.05 -7.57 15.19
N GLN A 319 -30.46 -8.72 14.62
CA GLN A 319 -31.57 -9.50 15.13
C GLN A 319 -31.09 -10.64 16.04
N GLU A 320 -31.82 -10.84 17.14
CA GLU A 320 -31.57 -12.01 17.99
C GLU A 320 -31.83 -13.30 17.21
N THR A 321 -30.91 -14.24 17.30
CA THR A 321 -31.02 -15.58 16.74
C THR A 321 -31.49 -16.61 17.78
N SER A 322 -31.24 -16.29 19.05
CA SER A 322 -31.78 -16.92 20.27
C SER A 322 -31.67 -15.92 21.42
N PRO A 323 -32.38 -16.12 22.57
CA PRO A 323 -32.37 -15.17 23.67
C PRO A 323 -30.95 -14.74 24.09
N GLY A 324 -30.66 -13.46 23.97
CA GLY A 324 -29.37 -12.85 24.31
C GLY A 324 -28.22 -13.17 23.33
N ASN A 325 -28.49 -13.79 22.17
CA ASN A 325 -27.50 -14.16 21.21
C ASN A 325 -27.80 -13.51 19.83
N HIS A 326 -26.82 -12.80 19.31
CA HIS A 326 -26.85 -12.13 18.02
C HIS A 326 -25.78 -12.75 17.11
N GLN A 327 -26.19 -13.59 16.18
CA GLN A 327 -25.29 -14.20 15.20
C GLN A 327 -25.65 -13.73 13.79
N SER A 328 -24.69 -13.75 12.90
CA SER A 328 -24.87 -13.31 11.51
C SER A 328 -25.93 -14.12 10.78
N LEU A 329 -26.79 -13.40 10.05
CA LEU A 329 -27.80 -13.95 9.14
C LEU A 329 -27.72 -13.18 7.81
N VAL A 330 -28.08 -13.86 6.72
CA VAL A 330 -28.08 -13.24 5.39
C VAL A 330 -29.45 -12.63 5.08
N TYR A 331 -29.41 -11.39 4.62
CA TYR A 331 -30.58 -10.62 4.20
C TYR A 331 -30.35 -10.08 2.78
N VAL A 332 -31.44 -9.68 2.13
CA VAL A 332 -31.43 -8.82 0.93
C VAL A 332 -32.21 -7.54 1.20
N VAL A 333 -31.70 -6.43 0.74
CA VAL A 333 -32.32 -5.11 0.85
C VAL A 333 -32.30 -4.43 -0.52
N PRO A 334 -33.31 -3.59 -0.88
CA PRO A 334 -33.22 -2.81 -2.11
C PRO A 334 -31.92 -1.99 -2.16
N LEU A 335 -31.24 -1.95 -3.30
CA LEU A 335 -30.01 -1.16 -3.46
C LEU A 335 -30.27 0.35 -3.28
N ALA A 336 -31.49 0.79 -3.48
CA ALA A 336 -31.94 2.15 -3.18
C ALA A 336 -32.17 2.43 -1.69
N GLY A 337 -32.04 1.41 -0.85
CA GLY A 337 -32.35 1.46 0.59
C GLY A 337 -33.72 0.94 0.94
N GLY A 338 -33.93 0.60 2.20
CA GLY A 338 -35.23 0.12 2.72
C GLY A 338 -35.11 -1.00 3.76
N THR A 339 -36.19 -1.75 3.95
CA THR A 339 -36.25 -2.81 4.96
C THR A 339 -35.66 -4.11 4.45
N PRO A 340 -34.65 -4.69 5.14
CA PRO A 340 -34.06 -5.97 4.79
C PRO A 340 -35.06 -7.13 4.92
N ARG A 341 -34.99 -8.06 3.96
CA ARG A 341 -35.71 -9.34 3.98
C ARG A 341 -34.73 -10.47 4.28
N ARG A 342 -34.99 -11.19 5.36
CA ARG A 342 -34.17 -12.35 5.77
C ARG A 342 -34.28 -13.49 4.76
N LEU A 343 -33.13 -14.14 4.46
CA LEU A 343 -33.06 -15.32 3.58
C LEU A 343 -32.66 -16.59 4.33
N THR A 344 -31.62 -16.54 5.18
CA THR A 344 -31.16 -17.72 5.91
C THR A 344 -31.97 -17.97 7.17
N LYS A 345 -32.31 -19.25 7.41
CA LYS A 345 -33.09 -19.67 8.59
C LYS A 345 -32.20 -19.88 9.81
N ASN A 346 -31.00 -20.36 9.59
CA ASN A 346 -30.08 -20.78 10.64
C ASN A 346 -28.88 -19.81 10.72
N ALA A 347 -28.35 -19.64 11.92
CA ALA A 347 -27.19 -18.84 12.22
C ALA A 347 -26.01 -19.70 12.75
N PRO A 348 -24.77 -19.30 12.58
CA PRO A 348 -24.36 -18.17 11.75
C PRO A 348 -24.42 -18.48 10.25
N SER A 349 -24.61 -17.42 9.46
CA SER A 349 -24.57 -17.44 7.99
C SER A 349 -23.92 -16.16 7.49
N TYR A 350 -22.98 -16.28 6.55
CA TYR A 350 -22.18 -15.19 5.98
C TYR A 350 -22.28 -15.22 4.47
N TRP A 351 -22.75 -14.13 3.86
CA TRP A 351 -22.91 -14.03 2.42
C TRP A 351 -21.56 -13.87 1.71
N HIS A 352 -21.42 -14.46 0.50
CA HIS A 352 -20.24 -14.26 -0.32
C HIS A 352 -20.54 -14.13 -1.83
N GLY A 353 -21.60 -14.68 -2.36
CA GLY A 353 -21.80 -14.68 -3.82
C GLY A 353 -23.24 -14.66 -4.29
N TRP A 354 -23.47 -14.00 -5.40
CA TRP A 354 -24.69 -14.06 -6.20
C TRP A 354 -24.50 -15.02 -7.37
N SER A 355 -25.50 -15.87 -7.68
CA SER A 355 -25.54 -16.52 -8.99
C SER A 355 -25.73 -15.45 -10.09
N PRO A 356 -25.13 -15.62 -11.30
CA PRO A 356 -25.21 -14.62 -12.36
C PRO A 356 -26.64 -14.30 -12.82
N ASP A 357 -27.58 -15.24 -12.64
CA ASP A 357 -29.00 -15.01 -12.93
C ASP A 357 -29.77 -14.30 -11.80
N GLY A 358 -29.09 -13.96 -10.70
CA GLY A 358 -29.64 -13.27 -9.54
C GLY A 358 -30.65 -14.07 -8.71
N LYS A 359 -30.79 -15.39 -8.95
CA LYS A 359 -31.82 -16.19 -8.30
C LYS A 359 -31.36 -16.96 -7.06
N THR A 360 -30.05 -17.10 -6.86
CA THR A 360 -29.46 -17.88 -5.78
C THR A 360 -28.32 -17.12 -5.11
N LEU A 361 -28.21 -17.23 -3.79
CA LEU A 361 -27.06 -16.78 -3.04
C LEU A 361 -26.21 -17.96 -2.61
N ALA A 362 -24.88 -17.80 -2.68
CA ALA A 362 -23.93 -18.66 -2.02
C ALA A 362 -23.47 -17.99 -0.72
N PHE A 363 -23.35 -18.78 0.34
CA PHE A 363 -23.00 -18.29 1.67
C PHE A 363 -22.26 -19.38 2.45
N VAL A 364 -21.56 -18.95 3.51
CA VAL A 364 -20.93 -19.85 4.49
C VAL A 364 -21.85 -19.98 5.69
N GLY A 365 -22.06 -21.21 6.13
CA GLY A 365 -22.88 -21.47 7.30
C GLY A 365 -22.25 -22.51 8.21
N GLN A 366 -22.27 -22.26 9.52
CA GLN A 366 -21.89 -23.28 10.47
C GLN A 366 -23.12 -24.15 10.81
N ARG A 367 -23.05 -25.40 10.40
CA ARG A 367 -24.04 -26.41 10.70
C ARG A 367 -23.29 -27.65 11.17
N ASN A 368 -23.80 -28.34 12.16
CA ASN A 368 -23.20 -29.56 12.69
C ASN A 368 -21.72 -29.45 13.13
N GLY A 369 -21.28 -28.24 13.51
CA GLY A 369 -19.92 -27.99 14.02
C GLY A 369 -18.91 -27.47 13.00
N ASP A 370 -19.10 -27.74 11.70
CA ASP A 370 -18.22 -27.26 10.63
C ASP A 370 -18.83 -26.09 9.86
N PHE A 371 -17.94 -25.25 9.29
CA PHE A 371 -18.31 -24.21 8.33
C PHE A 371 -18.22 -24.79 6.93
N ASP A 372 -19.31 -24.71 6.20
CA ASP A 372 -19.46 -25.25 4.84
C ASP A 372 -20.13 -24.23 3.92
N ILE A 373 -20.01 -24.49 2.63
CA ILE A 373 -20.67 -23.72 1.58
C ILE A 373 -22.12 -24.20 1.43
N TYR A 374 -23.01 -23.23 1.43
CA TYR A 374 -24.44 -23.41 1.21
C TYR A 374 -24.93 -22.49 0.11
N THR A 375 -26.07 -22.84 -0.46
CA THR A 375 -26.87 -21.95 -1.33
C THR A 375 -28.27 -21.80 -0.79
N VAL A 376 -28.92 -20.66 -1.11
CA VAL A 376 -30.33 -20.38 -0.79
C VAL A 376 -30.99 -19.60 -1.94
N PRO A 377 -32.24 -19.97 -2.34
CA PRO A 377 -32.95 -19.18 -3.34
C PRO A 377 -33.26 -17.75 -2.84
N VAL A 378 -33.06 -16.74 -3.68
CA VAL A 378 -33.39 -15.34 -3.37
C VAL A 378 -34.88 -15.15 -3.13
N ALA A 379 -35.74 -15.93 -3.78
CA ALA A 379 -37.18 -15.94 -3.53
C ALA A 379 -37.57 -16.50 -2.14
N GLY A 380 -36.60 -17.07 -1.42
CA GLY A 380 -36.81 -17.83 -0.17
C GLY A 380 -36.96 -19.31 -0.46
N GLY A 381 -36.68 -20.14 0.53
CA GLY A 381 -36.71 -21.60 0.40
C GLY A 381 -35.78 -22.27 1.39
N ASP A 382 -35.39 -23.52 1.08
CA ASP A 382 -34.48 -24.29 1.91
C ASP A 382 -33.01 -24.05 1.51
N GLU A 383 -32.15 -24.07 2.54
CA GLU A 383 -30.70 -24.02 2.35
C GLU A 383 -30.22 -25.38 1.79
N THR A 384 -29.33 -25.34 0.79
CA THR A 384 -28.71 -26.54 0.21
C THR A 384 -27.22 -26.53 0.54
N ARG A 385 -26.74 -27.53 1.24
CA ARG A 385 -25.32 -27.72 1.55
C ARG A 385 -24.57 -28.27 0.35
N LEU A 386 -23.48 -27.62 -0.06
CA LEU A 386 -22.67 -27.99 -1.22
C LEU A 386 -21.35 -28.68 -0.83
N THR A 387 -20.78 -28.36 0.33
CA THR A 387 -19.53 -28.97 0.80
C THR A 387 -19.75 -29.72 2.11
N THR A 388 -18.94 -30.77 2.32
CA THR A 388 -19.01 -31.66 3.50
C THR A 388 -17.63 -32.17 3.92
N ALA A 389 -16.56 -31.60 3.35
CA ALA A 389 -15.21 -31.95 3.70
C ALA A 389 -14.90 -31.44 5.12
N LYS A 390 -14.04 -32.17 5.84
CA LYS A 390 -13.60 -31.74 7.16
C LYS A 390 -12.71 -30.50 7.05
N GLY A 391 -12.90 -29.54 7.94
CA GLY A 391 -12.20 -28.26 7.98
C GLY A 391 -13.09 -27.13 7.50
N LEU A 392 -12.55 -25.91 7.52
CA LEU A 392 -13.24 -24.70 7.10
C LEU A 392 -13.32 -24.64 5.56
N ASP A 393 -14.53 -24.50 5.03
CA ASP A 393 -14.81 -24.07 3.66
C ASP A 393 -15.47 -22.69 3.71
N ASP A 394 -14.93 -21.69 2.96
CA ASP A 394 -15.31 -20.30 3.07
C ASP A 394 -15.23 -19.56 1.73
N GLY A 395 -15.76 -18.33 1.65
CA GLY A 395 -15.61 -17.38 0.54
C GLY A 395 -16.17 -17.87 -0.80
N PRO A 396 -17.39 -18.44 -0.88
CA PRO A 396 -17.93 -18.95 -2.15
C PRO A 396 -18.35 -17.83 -3.10
N GLU A 397 -17.78 -17.80 -4.30
CA GLU A 397 -18.14 -16.87 -5.37
C GLU A 397 -18.41 -17.63 -6.68
N TYR A 398 -19.52 -17.29 -7.34
CA TYR A 398 -19.83 -17.83 -8.65
C TYR A 398 -18.89 -17.29 -9.73
N SER A 399 -18.48 -18.17 -10.64
CA SER A 399 -17.94 -17.73 -11.93
C SER A 399 -18.99 -16.93 -12.71
N HIS A 400 -18.56 -15.99 -13.54
CA HIS A 400 -19.45 -15.10 -14.27
C HIS A 400 -20.40 -15.83 -15.25
N ASP A 401 -19.98 -16.99 -15.75
CA ASP A 401 -20.79 -17.89 -16.59
C ASP A 401 -21.74 -18.82 -15.80
N GLY A 402 -21.66 -18.76 -14.46
CA GLY A 402 -22.49 -19.55 -13.55
C GLY A 402 -22.16 -21.04 -13.51
N GLN A 403 -21.08 -21.50 -14.17
CA GLN A 403 -20.76 -22.92 -14.22
C GLN A 403 -20.06 -23.41 -12.95
N TYR A 404 -19.30 -22.55 -12.28
CA TYR A 404 -18.50 -22.89 -11.12
C TYR A 404 -18.80 -21.98 -9.94
N ILE A 405 -18.51 -22.51 -8.73
CA ILE A 405 -18.34 -21.74 -7.50
C ILE A 405 -16.89 -21.92 -7.09
N TYR A 406 -16.16 -20.82 -6.97
CA TYR A 406 -14.82 -20.77 -6.38
C TYR A 406 -14.95 -20.56 -4.88
N PHE A 407 -14.08 -21.16 -4.09
CA PHE A 407 -14.10 -21.05 -2.63
C PHE A 407 -12.73 -21.38 -2.06
N ASN A 408 -12.51 -21.09 -0.80
CA ASN A 408 -11.31 -21.53 -0.08
C ASN A 408 -11.64 -22.68 0.87
N SER A 409 -10.66 -23.58 1.07
CA SER A 409 -10.83 -24.79 1.87
C SER A 409 -9.53 -25.21 2.55
N GLU A 410 -9.64 -25.64 3.82
CA GLU A 410 -8.53 -26.18 4.61
C GLU A 410 -8.33 -27.69 4.44
N ARG A 411 -9.14 -28.37 3.67
CA ARG A 411 -9.18 -29.84 3.55
C ARG A 411 -7.85 -30.52 3.19
N THR A 412 -6.88 -29.76 2.67
CA THR A 412 -5.51 -30.24 2.36
C THR A 412 -4.47 -29.80 3.38
N GLY A 413 -4.88 -29.25 4.54
CA GLY A 413 -4.00 -28.86 5.64
C GLY A 413 -3.57 -27.40 5.64
N HIS A 414 -3.77 -26.69 4.53
CA HIS A 414 -3.59 -25.25 4.37
C HIS A 414 -4.79 -24.68 3.63
N MET A 415 -5.12 -23.43 3.92
CA MET A 415 -6.19 -22.73 3.20
C MET A 415 -5.77 -22.50 1.75
N GLN A 416 -6.47 -23.16 0.82
CA GLN A 416 -6.21 -23.12 -0.61
C GLN A 416 -7.50 -22.81 -1.38
N ILE A 417 -7.35 -22.36 -2.62
CA ILE A 417 -8.48 -22.04 -3.48
C ILE A 417 -8.92 -23.30 -4.24
N TRP A 418 -10.20 -23.58 -4.15
CA TRP A 418 -10.92 -24.67 -4.77
C TRP A 418 -12.01 -24.13 -5.69
N ARG A 419 -12.52 -24.98 -6.56
CA ARG A 419 -13.77 -24.74 -7.31
C ARG A 419 -14.60 -26.01 -7.38
N MET A 420 -15.88 -25.85 -7.61
CA MET A 420 -16.84 -26.92 -7.83
C MET A 420 -17.85 -26.47 -8.88
N LYS A 421 -18.60 -27.41 -9.46
CA LYS A 421 -19.78 -27.07 -10.25
C LYS A 421 -20.80 -26.33 -9.38
N ALA A 422 -21.68 -25.54 -9.99
CA ALA A 422 -22.69 -24.75 -9.27
C ALA A 422 -23.66 -25.64 -8.42
N ASP A 423 -23.77 -26.94 -8.73
CA ASP A 423 -24.53 -27.92 -7.96
C ASP A 423 -23.76 -28.60 -6.82
N GLY A 424 -22.49 -28.20 -6.59
CA GLY A 424 -21.60 -28.73 -5.57
C GLY A 424 -20.77 -29.96 -6.01
N SER A 425 -20.98 -30.49 -7.22
CA SER A 425 -20.21 -31.60 -7.76
C SER A 425 -18.82 -31.19 -8.29
N GLU A 426 -17.98 -32.17 -8.63
CA GLU A 426 -16.67 -31.99 -9.25
C GLU A 426 -15.77 -30.99 -8.51
N GLN A 427 -15.63 -31.17 -7.18
CA GLN A 427 -14.77 -30.31 -6.36
C GLN A 427 -13.30 -30.57 -6.66
N GLU A 428 -12.57 -29.52 -7.10
CA GLU A 428 -11.15 -29.62 -7.45
C GLU A 428 -10.35 -28.43 -6.92
N GLN A 429 -9.10 -28.67 -6.56
CA GLN A 429 -8.16 -27.61 -6.16
C GLN A 429 -7.68 -26.84 -7.39
N VAL A 430 -7.77 -25.51 -7.37
CA VAL A 430 -7.38 -24.67 -8.50
C VAL A 430 -5.87 -24.63 -8.65
N PHE A 431 -5.17 -24.44 -7.53
CA PHE A 431 -3.71 -24.49 -7.41
C PHE A 431 -3.31 -24.78 -5.97
N SER A 432 -2.02 -25.02 -5.73
CA SER A 432 -1.46 -25.22 -4.39
C SER A 432 -0.11 -24.54 -4.29
N ASP A 433 0.13 -23.87 -3.19
CA ASP A 433 1.44 -23.33 -2.82
C ASP A 433 1.66 -23.38 -1.29
N GLY A 434 2.78 -22.81 -0.82
CA GLY A 434 3.16 -22.86 0.59
C GLY A 434 2.52 -21.77 1.47
N TYR A 435 1.50 -21.07 0.99
CA TYR A 435 0.82 -19.98 1.69
C TYR A 435 -0.63 -20.33 2.02
N ASN A 436 -1.30 -19.48 2.82
CA ASN A 436 -2.75 -19.55 3.03
C ASN A 436 -3.45 -18.54 2.11
N ASN A 437 -4.29 -19.04 1.19
CA ASN A 437 -4.94 -18.26 0.14
C ASN A 437 -6.45 -18.16 0.39
N TRP A 438 -6.97 -16.91 0.37
CA TRP A 438 -8.32 -16.57 0.79
C TRP A 438 -9.05 -15.68 -0.22
N PHE A 439 -10.38 -15.77 -0.26
CA PHE A 439 -11.30 -14.88 -0.98
C PHE A 439 -10.98 -14.78 -2.48
N PRO A 440 -11.22 -15.84 -3.26
CA PRO A 440 -11.04 -15.81 -4.70
C PRO A 440 -12.14 -14.99 -5.38
N HIS A 441 -11.79 -13.88 -6.01
CA HIS A 441 -12.72 -13.05 -6.78
C HIS A 441 -12.40 -13.09 -8.26
N ILE A 442 -13.37 -13.57 -9.05
CA ILE A 442 -13.23 -13.73 -10.50
C ILE A 442 -13.56 -12.41 -11.20
N SER A 443 -12.70 -11.99 -12.16
CA SER A 443 -12.98 -10.80 -12.95
C SER A 443 -14.27 -10.96 -13.78
N PRO A 444 -15.04 -9.88 -14.03
CA PRO A 444 -16.25 -9.92 -14.84
C PRO A 444 -16.07 -10.56 -16.22
N ASP A 445 -14.90 -10.41 -16.85
CA ASP A 445 -14.59 -11.03 -18.15
C ASP A 445 -14.10 -12.49 -18.05
N GLY A 446 -14.01 -13.05 -16.85
CA GLY A 446 -13.62 -14.43 -16.60
C GLY A 446 -12.15 -14.77 -16.86
N LYS A 447 -11.25 -13.77 -16.99
CA LYS A 447 -9.85 -14.02 -17.33
C LYS A 447 -8.93 -14.12 -16.12
N TYR A 448 -9.27 -13.42 -15.04
CA TYR A 448 -8.43 -13.27 -13.87
C TYR A 448 -9.14 -13.68 -12.59
N MET A 449 -8.35 -14.02 -11.60
CA MET A 449 -8.78 -14.21 -10.23
C MET A 449 -7.85 -13.41 -9.32
N VAL A 450 -8.38 -12.50 -8.54
CA VAL A 450 -7.65 -11.84 -7.45
C VAL A 450 -7.95 -12.55 -6.14
N PHE A 451 -6.97 -12.64 -5.24
CA PHE A 451 -7.10 -13.28 -3.94
C PHE A 451 -6.08 -12.75 -2.94
N LEU A 452 -6.39 -12.92 -1.67
CA LEU A 452 -5.55 -12.52 -0.55
C LEU A 452 -4.69 -13.70 -0.07
N THR A 453 -3.41 -13.42 0.22
CA THR A 453 -2.46 -14.44 0.67
C THR A 453 -1.83 -14.03 1.99
N TYR A 454 -1.87 -14.93 2.97
CA TYR A 454 -1.17 -14.83 4.24
C TYR A 454 0.04 -15.76 4.26
N ASP A 455 1.01 -15.43 5.11
CA ASP A 455 2.08 -16.38 5.45
C ASP A 455 1.47 -17.68 6.01
N LYS A 456 2.14 -18.81 5.74
CA LYS A 456 1.70 -20.14 6.17
C LYS A 456 1.52 -20.31 7.67
N SER A 457 2.18 -19.47 8.46
CA SER A 457 2.10 -19.49 9.93
C SER A 457 0.84 -18.82 10.48
N VAL A 458 0.09 -18.08 9.64
CA VAL A 458 -1.12 -17.36 10.04
C VAL A 458 -2.32 -18.30 9.96
N THR A 459 -2.99 -18.53 11.07
CA THR A 459 -4.22 -19.33 11.14
C THR A 459 -5.44 -18.45 10.90
N GLY A 460 -6.36 -18.90 10.04
CA GLY A 460 -7.54 -18.14 9.65
C GLY A 460 -7.19 -16.94 8.77
N HIS A 461 -8.06 -15.94 8.80
CA HIS A 461 -7.90 -14.68 8.05
C HIS A 461 -8.00 -13.46 8.98
N PRO A 462 -7.11 -13.34 10.00
CA PRO A 462 -7.20 -12.25 10.96
C PRO A 462 -6.93 -10.89 10.30
N GLU A 463 -7.42 -9.86 10.94
CA GLU A 463 -7.09 -8.47 10.64
C GLU A 463 -5.65 -8.13 11.09
N ASN A 464 -5.14 -6.98 10.63
CA ASN A 464 -3.88 -6.40 11.07
C ASN A 464 -2.67 -7.35 10.86
N LYS A 465 -2.55 -7.85 9.64
CA LYS A 465 -1.44 -8.71 9.21
C LYS A 465 -0.76 -8.16 7.96
N ASP A 466 0.51 -8.49 7.80
CA ASP A 466 1.17 -8.35 6.51
C ASP A 466 0.61 -9.41 5.56
N VAL A 467 0.03 -8.97 4.46
CA VAL A 467 -0.62 -9.82 3.46
C VAL A 467 -0.18 -9.43 2.06
N THR A 468 -0.40 -10.34 1.12
CA THR A 468 -0.09 -10.13 -0.28
C THR A 468 -1.36 -10.25 -1.11
N LEU A 469 -1.66 -9.24 -1.90
CA LEU A 469 -2.68 -9.29 -2.92
C LEU A 469 -2.08 -9.89 -4.18
N ARG A 470 -2.68 -10.97 -4.68
CA ARG A 470 -2.16 -11.74 -5.83
C ARG A 470 -3.21 -11.86 -6.92
N LEU A 471 -2.75 -11.90 -8.15
CA LEU A 471 -3.58 -12.07 -9.35
C LEU A 471 -3.16 -13.33 -10.10
N MET A 472 -4.12 -14.18 -10.40
CA MET A 472 -3.95 -15.34 -11.27
C MET A 472 -4.61 -15.11 -12.63
N THR A 473 -3.91 -15.40 -13.71
CA THR A 473 -4.51 -15.57 -15.03
C THR A 473 -5.15 -16.97 -15.10
N LEU A 474 -6.44 -17.07 -15.29
CA LEU A 474 -7.16 -18.35 -15.21
C LEU A 474 -6.79 -19.32 -16.34
N ALA A 475 -6.43 -18.81 -17.52
CA ALA A 475 -6.10 -19.62 -18.69
C ALA A 475 -4.82 -20.47 -18.51
N ASP A 476 -3.78 -19.92 -17.91
CA ASP A 476 -2.47 -20.56 -17.75
C ASP A 476 -2.03 -20.70 -16.28
N LYS A 477 -2.88 -20.30 -15.35
CA LYS A 477 -2.67 -20.33 -13.89
C LYS A 477 -1.41 -19.60 -13.42
N LYS A 478 -0.90 -18.63 -14.22
CA LYS A 478 0.21 -17.80 -13.77
C LYS A 478 -0.24 -16.81 -12.71
N ILE A 479 0.54 -16.75 -11.65
CA ILE A 479 0.28 -15.86 -10.50
C ILE A 479 1.33 -14.76 -10.46
N LYS A 480 0.89 -13.52 -10.28
CA LYS A 480 1.76 -12.39 -9.95
C LYS A 480 1.36 -11.72 -8.64
N VAL A 481 2.33 -11.12 -7.96
CA VAL A 481 2.09 -10.25 -6.82
C VAL A 481 1.62 -8.90 -7.35
N MET A 482 0.50 -8.41 -6.83
CA MET A 482 -0.05 -7.10 -7.14
C MET A 482 0.41 -6.06 -6.11
N ALA A 483 0.24 -6.36 -4.83
CA ALA A 483 0.66 -5.48 -3.75
C ALA A 483 1.00 -6.28 -2.48
N GLN A 484 1.96 -5.75 -1.72
CA GLN A 484 2.16 -6.11 -0.32
C GLN A 484 1.47 -5.04 0.53
N LEU A 485 0.71 -5.44 1.53
CA LEU A 485 -0.16 -4.57 2.33
C LEU A 485 -0.09 -4.95 3.81
N PHE A 486 -0.31 -3.98 4.68
CA PHE A 486 -0.82 -4.28 6.00
C PHE A 486 -2.36 -4.31 5.89
N GLY A 487 -2.97 -5.49 6.17
CA GLY A 487 -4.36 -5.75 5.81
C GLY A 487 -4.91 -6.96 6.53
N GLY A 488 -5.55 -7.84 5.77
CA GLY A 488 -6.16 -9.08 6.25
C GLY A 488 -7.68 -9.04 6.13
N GLN A 489 -8.39 -9.47 7.19
CA GLN A 489 -9.84 -9.32 7.27
C GLN A 489 -10.25 -7.88 6.93
N GLY A 490 -11.19 -7.72 6.02
CA GLY A 490 -11.68 -6.43 5.52
C GLY A 490 -10.98 -5.91 4.26
N THR A 491 -9.82 -6.48 3.88
CA THR A 491 -9.08 -6.00 2.70
C THR A 491 -9.82 -6.26 1.39
N ILE A 492 -10.25 -7.50 1.15
CA ILE A 492 -10.90 -7.93 -0.10
C ILE A 492 -11.85 -9.12 0.15
N ASN A 493 -12.74 -9.01 1.13
CA ASN A 493 -13.65 -10.10 1.49
C ASN A 493 -14.82 -10.30 0.52
N VAL A 494 -15.08 -9.34 -0.35
CA VAL A 494 -16.20 -9.32 -1.29
C VAL A 494 -15.73 -9.01 -2.71
N PRO A 495 -16.53 -9.30 -3.75
CA PRO A 495 -16.17 -8.98 -5.14
C PRO A 495 -15.84 -7.49 -5.30
N SER A 496 -14.61 -7.21 -5.71
CA SER A 496 -14.04 -5.85 -5.72
C SER A 496 -13.52 -5.43 -7.09
N TRP A 497 -13.92 -6.10 -8.15
CA TRP A 497 -13.55 -5.78 -9.52
C TRP A 497 -14.29 -4.58 -10.07
N SER A 498 -13.59 -3.75 -10.85
CA SER A 498 -14.27 -2.79 -11.72
C SER A 498 -15.10 -3.51 -12.79
N PRO A 499 -16.23 -2.96 -13.25
CA PRO A 499 -17.11 -3.62 -14.22
C PRO A 499 -16.42 -3.95 -15.56
N ASP A 500 -15.38 -3.22 -15.92
CA ASP A 500 -14.59 -3.42 -17.14
C ASP A 500 -13.43 -4.41 -16.97
N SER A 501 -13.30 -5.03 -15.80
CA SER A 501 -12.23 -5.98 -15.44
C SER A 501 -10.80 -5.41 -15.47
N LYS A 502 -10.64 -4.08 -15.47
CA LYS A 502 -9.31 -3.46 -15.58
C LYS A 502 -8.70 -3.04 -14.27
N SER A 503 -9.49 -2.96 -13.20
CA SER A 503 -9.04 -2.53 -11.90
C SER A 503 -9.67 -3.35 -10.78
N ILE A 504 -9.00 -3.36 -9.64
CA ILE A 504 -9.50 -3.92 -8.39
C ILE A 504 -9.51 -2.83 -7.33
N ALA A 505 -10.47 -2.91 -6.41
CA ALA A 505 -10.49 -2.07 -5.21
C ALA A 505 -10.21 -2.93 -3.97
N PHE A 506 -9.58 -2.35 -2.97
CA PHE A 506 -9.25 -3.03 -1.72
C PHE A 506 -9.04 -2.02 -0.60
N VAL A 507 -8.98 -2.50 0.63
CA VAL A 507 -8.62 -1.67 1.79
C VAL A 507 -7.28 -2.13 2.35
N SER A 508 -6.36 -1.18 2.50
CA SER A 508 -5.15 -1.34 3.30
C SER A 508 -5.29 -0.57 4.62
N TYR A 509 -4.45 -0.91 5.59
CA TYR A 509 -4.49 -0.28 6.91
C TYR A 509 -3.11 0.21 7.33
N ALA A 510 -3.08 1.14 8.29
CA ALA A 510 -1.89 1.51 9.03
C ALA A 510 -2.22 1.72 10.51
N LEU A 511 -1.37 1.21 11.39
CA LEU A 511 -1.41 1.44 12.83
C LEU A 511 -0.35 2.47 13.18
N LEU A 512 -0.75 3.70 13.43
CA LEU A 512 0.17 4.79 13.75
C LEU A 512 0.19 5.02 15.26
N PRO A 513 1.35 4.99 15.92
CA PRO A 513 1.49 5.29 17.33
C PRO A 513 1.06 6.74 17.62
N HIS A 514 0.51 6.96 18.85
CA HIS A 514 0.12 8.28 19.34
C HIS A 514 1.33 9.14 19.71
#